data_a2fdf77bbc43f7a30f82463e5aaa7cb7
#
_entry.id   a2fdf77bbc43f7a30f82463e5aaa7cb7
#
_cell.length_a   1.000
_cell.length_b   1.000
_cell.length_c   1.000
_cell.angle_alpha   90.00
_cell.angle_beta   90.00
_cell.angle_gamma   90.00
#
_symmetry.space_group_name_H-M   'P 1'
#
loop_
_entity.id
_entity.type
_entity.pdbx_description
1 polymer ?
#
loop_
_entity_poly.entity_id
_entity_poly.type
_entity_poly.pdbx_seq_one_letter_code
_entity_poly.pdbx_strand_id
1 'polypeptide(L)'
;MEKDFEGRIALVTGASRGIGYQIAKQLGERGAHVIAVARTVGALEDLDDDIKAAGGEATLVPLDLTDFDALDRLGAAIYERWKKLDIFVGNAGMLGVLSPLGHISPKDFDKVMAVNVTANWRLIRSLDPLLRQSEAGRALLLTSVHAQTCTAFWGLQSISKAAVEAMTRTWAQESRQTAMKINLADPGPTRTGLRAKAMPGELPENLPQPAAVATELLPLVKPDVQENGKLFDRVSRDWVSL
;
A
#
# COMPACT_ATOMS: atom_id res chain seq x y z
N MET A 1 11.33 -2.93 21.70
CA MET A 1 10.55 -3.38 20.54
C MET A 1 11.49 -4.24 19.68
N GLU A 2 11.01 -5.32 19.09
CA GLU A 2 11.83 -6.17 18.21
C GLU A 2 12.22 -5.39 16.95
N LYS A 3 13.50 -5.46 16.53
CA LYS A 3 14.05 -4.74 15.37
C LYS A 3 14.13 -5.66 14.12
N ASP A 4 13.03 -6.35 13.83
CA ASP A 4 12.96 -7.38 12.78
C ASP A 4 12.94 -6.82 11.33
N PHE A 5 12.98 -5.50 11.16
CA PHE A 5 13.18 -4.82 9.88
C PHE A 5 14.49 -4.00 9.85
N GLU A 6 15.43 -4.25 10.76
CA GLU A 6 16.70 -3.53 10.83
C GLU A 6 17.45 -3.56 9.48
N GLY A 7 17.90 -2.39 9.03
CA GLY A 7 18.66 -2.24 7.78
C GLY A 7 17.85 -2.42 6.48
N ARG A 8 16.53 -2.58 6.56
CA ARG A 8 15.66 -2.68 5.39
C ARG A 8 15.19 -1.30 4.93
N ILE A 9 15.09 -1.12 3.62
CA ILE A 9 14.56 0.09 2.99
C ILE A 9 13.13 -0.20 2.58
N ALA A 10 12.17 0.57 3.12
CA ALA A 10 10.74 0.38 2.89
C ALA A 10 10.08 1.62 2.27
N LEU A 11 9.36 1.46 1.18
CA LEU A 11 8.53 2.50 0.58
C LEU A 11 7.06 2.25 0.87
N VAL A 12 6.38 3.26 1.45
CA VAL A 12 4.94 3.20 1.76
C VAL A 12 4.21 4.36 1.08
N THR A 13 3.23 4.04 0.24
CA THR A 13 2.37 5.08 -0.37
C THR A 13 1.14 5.35 0.47
N GLY A 14 0.66 6.62 0.44
CA GLY A 14 -0.46 7.03 1.28
C GLY A 14 -0.11 7.06 2.76
N ALA A 15 1.14 7.38 3.08
CA ALA A 15 1.69 7.38 4.43
C ALA A 15 1.20 8.53 5.33
N SER A 16 0.38 9.47 4.83
CA SER A 16 -0.06 10.64 5.60
C SER A 16 -1.18 10.35 6.61
N ARG A 17 -1.84 9.20 6.57
CA ARG A 17 -2.95 8.85 7.48
C ARG A 17 -3.36 7.38 7.39
N GLY A 18 -4.17 6.94 8.38
CA GLY A 18 -4.84 5.63 8.36
C GLY A 18 -3.86 4.47 8.38
N ILE A 19 -4.15 3.43 7.58
CA ILE A 19 -3.37 2.20 7.55
C ILE A 19 -1.93 2.46 7.08
N GLY A 20 -1.75 3.26 6.01
CA GLY A 20 -0.41 3.57 5.47
C GLY A 20 0.49 4.31 6.46
N TYR A 21 -0.06 5.27 7.21
CA TYR A 21 0.65 5.95 8.29
C TYR A 21 1.14 4.95 9.34
N GLN A 22 0.25 4.08 9.79
CA GLN A 22 0.57 3.11 10.84
C GLN A 22 1.54 2.01 10.38
N ILE A 23 1.45 1.57 9.12
CA ILE A 23 2.45 0.66 8.54
C ILE A 23 3.82 1.34 8.48
N ALA A 24 3.89 2.58 7.96
CA ALA A 24 5.13 3.34 7.88
C ALA A 24 5.76 3.57 9.25
N LYS A 25 4.95 4.02 10.23
CA LYS A 25 5.38 4.22 11.62
C LYS A 25 5.96 2.94 12.21
N GLN A 26 5.21 1.83 12.17
CA GLN A 26 5.63 0.57 12.78
C GLN A 26 6.83 -0.06 12.06
N LEU A 27 7.00 0.12 10.74
CA LEU A 27 8.22 -0.28 10.03
C LEU A 27 9.44 0.49 10.54
N GLY A 28 9.32 1.81 10.69
CA GLY A 28 10.38 2.66 11.24
C GLY A 28 10.71 2.32 12.69
N GLU A 29 9.72 2.16 13.55
CA GLU A 29 9.88 1.72 14.95
C GLU A 29 10.62 0.38 15.07
N ARG A 30 10.48 -0.48 14.05
CA ARG A 30 11.08 -1.82 14.00
C ARG A 30 12.38 -1.87 13.17
N GLY A 31 12.98 -0.71 12.86
CA GLY A 31 14.33 -0.58 12.31
C GLY A 31 14.43 -0.41 10.79
N ALA A 32 13.32 -0.36 10.04
CA ALA A 32 13.39 -0.02 8.63
C ALA A 32 13.67 1.47 8.42
N HIS A 33 14.44 1.82 7.38
CA HIS A 33 14.42 3.18 6.84
C HIS A 33 13.18 3.36 5.96
N VAL A 34 12.28 4.27 6.34
CA VAL A 34 10.98 4.42 5.68
C VAL A 34 11.01 5.56 4.65
N ILE A 35 10.70 5.25 3.40
CA ILE A 35 10.43 6.23 2.35
C ILE A 35 8.91 6.47 2.34
N ALA A 36 8.48 7.56 2.97
CA ALA A 36 7.07 7.89 3.18
C ALA A 36 6.54 8.77 2.05
N VAL A 37 5.65 8.22 1.22
CA VAL A 37 5.10 8.93 0.04
C VAL A 37 3.66 9.36 0.31
N ALA A 38 3.40 10.67 0.29
CA ALA A 38 2.06 11.25 0.36
C ALA A 38 2.07 12.71 -0.14
N ARG A 39 0.90 13.32 -0.29
CA ARG A 39 0.77 14.71 -0.76
C ARG A 39 0.91 15.76 0.34
N THR A 40 0.53 15.41 1.56
CA THR A 40 0.40 16.35 2.67
C THR A 40 1.71 16.41 3.46
N VAL A 41 2.45 17.48 3.31
CA VAL A 41 3.78 17.68 3.94
C VAL A 41 3.68 17.57 5.46
N GLY A 42 2.84 18.37 6.13
CA GLY A 42 2.74 18.36 7.59
C GLY A 42 2.42 16.99 8.19
N ALA A 43 1.56 16.20 7.51
CA ALA A 43 1.27 14.83 7.98
C ALA A 43 2.43 13.84 7.74
N LEU A 44 3.34 14.12 6.82
CA LEU A 44 4.59 13.39 6.67
C LEU A 44 5.61 13.81 7.74
N GLU A 45 5.64 15.09 8.12
CA GLU A 45 6.46 15.61 9.22
C GLU A 45 6.02 15.00 10.56
N ASP A 46 4.71 14.95 10.84
CA ASP A 46 4.17 14.24 12.02
C ASP A 46 4.59 12.76 12.06
N LEU A 47 4.59 12.09 10.90
CA LEU A 47 5.04 10.70 10.80
C LEU A 47 6.55 10.55 11.06
N ASP A 48 7.36 11.46 10.53
CA ASP A 48 8.80 11.47 10.74
C ASP A 48 9.16 11.69 12.22
N ASP A 49 8.47 12.60 12.88
CA ASP A 49 8.62 12.86 14.32
C ASP A 49 8.26 11.60 15.14
N ASP A 50 7.16 10.95 14.81
CA ASP A 50 6.75 9.70 15.45
C ASP A 50 7.80 8.59 15.28
N ILE A 51 8.36 8.43 14.06
CA ILE A 51 9.39 7.43 13.75
C ILE A 51 10.69 7.77 14.50
N LYS A 52 11.12 9.01 14.49
CA LYS A 52 12.32 9.49 15.19
C LYS A 52 12.21 9.33 16.70
N ALA A 53 11.05 9.61 17.28
CA ALA A 53 10.80 9.41 18.71
C ALA A 53 10.99 7.95 19.14
N ALA A 54 10.80 7.00 18.24
CA ALA A 54 11.07 5.58 18.45
C ALA A 54 12.49 5.14 18.06
N GLY A 55 13.36 6.08 17.64
CA GLY A 55 14.74 5.81 17.23
C GLY A 55 14.87 5.24 15.81
N GLY A 56 13.86 5.43 14.97
CA GLY A 56 13.89 5.05 13.54
C GLY A 56 14.26 6.24 12.63
N GLU A 57 14.22 6.00 11.33
CA GLU A 57 14.55 6.99 10.30
C GLU A 57 13.52 6.99 9.17
N ALA A 58 13.20 8.18 8.64
CA ALA A 58 12.36 8.31 7.45
C ALA A 58 12.93 9.30 6.42
N THR A 59 12.54 9.10 5.17
CA THR A 59 12.71 10.07 4.08
C THR A 59 11.32 10.44 3.59
N LEU A 60 10.99 11.71 3.72
CA LEU A 60 9.68 12.23 3.30
C LEU A 60 9.70 12.54 1.81
N VAL A 61 8.72 12.03 1.09
CA VAL A 61 8.55 12.28 -0.35
C VAL A 61 7.16 12.88 -0.57
N PRO A 62 7.04 14.22 -0.52
CA PRO A 62 5.82 14.93 -0.86
C PRO A 62 5.53 14.77 -2.35
N LEU A 63 4.59 13.88 -2.71
CA LEU A 63 4.32 13.52 -4.09
C LEU A 63 2.83 13.25 -4.33
N ASP A 64 2.26 13.83 -5.38
CA ASP A 64 0.97 13.41 -5.90
C ASP A 64 1.17 12.20 -6.83
N LEU A 65 0.48 11.11 -6.54
CA LEU A 65 0.59 9.88 -7.33
C LEU A 65 0.05 10.02 -8.76
N THR A 66 -0.57 11.13 -9.10
CA THR A 66 -0.96 11.48 -10.47
C THR A 66 0.12 12.27 -11.24
N ASP A 67 1.21 12.67 -10.57
CA ASP A 67 2.43 13.13 -11.24
C ASP A 67 3.25 11.91 -11.69
N PHE A 68 2.88 11.38 -12.83
CA PHE A 68 3.44 10.14 -13.34
C PHE A 68 4.93 10.25 -13.67
N ASP A 69 5.39 11.41 -14.12
CA ASP A 69 6.81 11.64 -14.41
C ASP A 69 7.64 11.64 -13.13
N ALA A 70 7.09 12.18 -12.04
CA ALA A 70 7.75 12.12 -10.74
C ALA A 70 7.80 10.68 -10.19
N LEU A 71 6.75 9.86 -10.40
CA LEU A 71 6.78 8.43 -10.05
C LEU A 71 7.86 7.66 -10.81
N ASP A 72 8.02 7.94 -12.10
CA ASP A 72 9.05 7.27 -12.92
C ASP A 72 10.47 7.66 -12.46
N ARG A 73 10.67 8.91 -11.98
CA ARG A 73 11.96 9.36 -11.41
C ARG A 73 12.24 8.84 -10.01
N LEU A 74 11.21 8.46 -9.26
CA LEU A 74 11.35 8.04 -7.86
C LEU A 74 12.29 6.83 -7.71
N GLY A 75 12.18 5.83 -8.58
CA GLY A 75 13.05 4.67 -8.57
C GLY A 75 14.52 5.03 -8.77
N ALA A 76 14.82 5.95 -9.69
CA ALA A 76 16.20 6.42 -9.91
C ALA A 76 16.77 7.10 -8.65
N ALA A 77 16.00 7.96 -7.98
CA ALA A 77 16.41 8.62 -6.75
C ALA A 77 16.66 7.62 -5.60
N ILE A 78 15.83 6.59 -5.49
CA ILE A 78 16.03 5.51 -4.52
C ILE A 78 17.31 4.72 -4.85
N TYR A 79 17.52 4.38 -6.13
CA TYR A 79 18.72 3.67 -6.56
C TYR A 79 20.01 4.45 -6.27
N GLU A 80 20.01 5.75 -6.53
CA GLU A 80 21.18 6.60 -6.24
C GLU A 80 21.59 6.53 -4.77
N ARG A 81 20.63 6.52 -3.86
CA ARG A 81 20.87 6.59 -2.42
C ARG A 81 21.08 5.22 -1.76
N TRP A 82 20.28 4.20 -2.09
CA TRP A 82 20.28 2.92 -1.38
C TRP A 82 20.62 1.71 -2.25
N LYS A 83 20.66 1.84 -3.58
CA LYS A 83 20.95 0.79 -4.57
C LYS A 83 19.89 -0.33 -4.64
N LYS A 84 19.00 -0.41 -3.69
CA LYS A 84 17.94 -1.42 -3.55
C LYS A 84 16.70 -0.84 -2.90
N LEU A 85 15.62 -1.60 -2.96
CA LEU A 85 14.43 -1.46 -2.14
C LEU A 85 14.09 -2.83 -1.56
N ASP A 86 13.81 -2.93 -0.27
CA ASP A 86 13.49 -4.21 0.35
C ASP A 86 11.98 -4.43 0.49
N ILE A 87 11.20 -3.37 0.73
CA ILE A 87 9.76 -3.45 0.98
C ILE A 87 9.04 -2.36 0.18
N PHE A 88 8.00 -2.75 -0.55
CA PHE A 88 7.04 -1.84 -1.16
C PHE A 88 5.64 -2.10 -0.62
N VAL A 89 4.99 -1.07 -0.04
CA VAL A 89 3.59 -1.13 0.38
C VAL A 89 2.76 -0.17 -0.47
N GLY A 90 1.99 -0.72 -1.40
CA GLY A 90 1.04 -0.02 -2.25
C GLY A 90 -0.29 0.20 -1.55
N ASN A 91 -0.32 1.13 -0.57
CA ASN A 91 -1.51 1.40 0.24
C ASN A 91 -2.35 2.54 -0.29
N ALA A 92 -1.76 3.51 -0.98
CA ALA A 92 -2.51 4.67 -1.46
C ALA A 92 -3.69 4.28 -2.33
N GLY A 93 -4.81 4.95 -2.09
CA GLY A 93 -6.02 4.76 -2.87
C GLY A 93 -7.10 5.77 -2.51
N MET A 94 -8.07 5.90 -3.38
CA MET A 94 -9.23 6.74 -3.16
C MET A 94 -10.52 5.96 -3.40
N LEU A 95 -11.57 6.35 -2.67
CA LEU A 95 -12.90 5.73 -2.76
C LEU A 95 -13.60 6.04 -4.10
N GLY A 96 -13.48 7.29 -4.55
CA GLY A 96 -14.34 7.83 -5.59
C GLY A 96 -15.76 8.10 -5.09
N VAL A 97 -16.71 8.10 -6.01
CA VAL A 97 -18.14 8.24 -5.70
C VAL A 97 -18.79 6.86 -5.57
N LEU A 98 -19.70 6.72 -4.63
CA LEU A 98 -20.61 5.56 -4.54
C LEU A 98 -21.87 5.88 -5.34
N SER A 99 -22.05 5.22 -6.47
CA SER A 99 -23.07 5.55 -7.45
C SER A 99 -23.42 4.34 -8.32
N PRO A 100 -24.63 4.28 -8.91
CA PRO A 100 -24.90 3.33 -10.00
C PRO A 100 -23.84 3.47 -11.08
N LEU A 101 -23.37 2.34 -11.63
CA LEU A 101 -22.23 2.31 -12.56
C LEU A 101 -22.43 3.24 -13.77
N GLY A 102 -23.62 3.27 -14.34
CA GLY A 102 -23.98 4.14 -15.49
C GLY A 102 -24.06 5.63 -15.15
N HIS A 103 -24.01 6.02 -13.87
CA HIS A 103 -24.08 7.43 -13.43
C HIS A 103 -22.71 7.96 -12.97
N ILE A 104 -21.67 7.16 -13.00
CA ILE A 104 -20.30 7.60 -12.68
C ILE A 104 -19.82 8.52 -13.81
N SER A 105 -19.39 9.74 -13.47
CA SER A 105 -18.84 10.64 -14.46
C SER A 105 -17.50 10.14 -15.01
N PRO A 106 -17.16 10.38 -16.30
CA PRO A 106 -15.83 10.06 -16.84
C PRO A 106 -14.71 10.65 -15.98
N LYS A 107 -14.86 11.87 -15.50
CA LYS A 107 -13.89 12.56 -14.64
C LYS A 107 -13.63 11.81 -13.32
N ASP A 108 -14.68 11.31 -12.67
CA ASP A 108 -14.52 10.55 -11.43
C ASP A 108 -13.89 9.18 -11.70
N PHE A 109 -14.28 8.54 -12.80
CA PHE A 109 -13.70 7.28 -13.24
C PHE A 109 -12.19 7.44 -13.50
N ASP A 110 -11.81 8.39 -14.35
CA ASP A 110 -10.41 8.65 -14.73
C ASP A 110 -9.56 8.97 -13.50
N LYS A 111 -10.08 9.78 -12.57
CA LYS A 111 -9.38 10.14 -11.34
C LYS A 111 -9.11 8.93 -10.45
N VAL A 112 -10.08 8.04 -10.27
CA VAL A 112 -9.90 6.82 -9.46
C VAL A 112 -8.92 5.87 -10.14
N MET A 113 -9.05 5.67 -11.45
CA MET A 113 -8.14 4.83 -12.23
C MET A 113 -6.71 5.37 -12.22
N ALA A 114 -6.52 6.69 -12.33
CA ALA A 114 -5.22 7.32 -12.25
C ALA A 114 -4.51 7.02 -10.92
N VAL A 115 -5.22 7.19 -9.79
CA VAL A 115 -4.64 6.99 -8.44
C VAL A 115 -4.53 5.51 -8.08
N ASN A 116 -5.59 4.72 -8.26
CA ASN A 116 -5.62 3.34 -7.76
C ASN A 116 -4.89 2.36 -8.68
N VAL A 117 -4.89 2.60 -10.00
CA VAL A 117 -4.37 1.66 -10.98
C VAL A 117 -3.09 2.18 -11.65
N THR A 118 -3.19 3.30 -12.38
CA THR A 118 -2.05 3.81 -13.18
C THR A 118 -0.85 4.13 -12.31
N ALA A 119 -1.05 4.76 -11.15
CA ALA A 119 0.03 5.07 -10.21
C ALA A 119 0.72 3.79 -9.69
N ASN A 120 -0.04 2.75 -9.33
CA ASN A 120 0.54 1.49 -8.88
C ASN A 120 1.34 0.80 -10.00
N TRP A 121 0.83 0.80 -11.24
CA TRP A 121 1.58 0.28 -12.39
C TRP A 121 2.88 1.05 -12.64
N ARG A 122 2.85 2.39 -12.56
CA ARG A 122 4.06 3.22 -12.67
C ARG A 122 5.07 2.92 -11.56
N LEU A 123 4.58 2.75 -10.33
CA LEU A 123 5.43 2.36 -9.20
C LEU A 123 6.04 0.97 -9.40
N ILE A 124 5.28 0.00 -9.89
CA ILE A 124 5.82 -1.33 -10.23
C ILE A 124 6.97 -1.20 -11.23
N ARG A 125 6.79 -0.45 -12.33
CA ARG A 125 7.85 -0.21 -13.32
C ARG A 125 9.11 0.42 -12.72
N SER A 126 8.91 1.39 -11.83
CA SER A 126 10.00 2.15 -11.21
C SER A 126 10.73 1.36 -10.12
N LEU A 127 10.02 0.50 -9.37
CA LEU A 127 10.52 -0.16 -8.17
C LEU A 127 10.90 -1.64 -8.38
N ASP A 128 10.38 -2.33 -9.40
CA ASP A 128 10.70 -3.74 -9.66
C ASP A 128 12.22 -3.99 -9.78
N PRO A 129 13.00 -3.18 -10.53
CA PRO A 129 14.44 -3.38 -10.61
C PRO A 129 15.15 -3.25 -9.25
N LEU A 130 14.63 -2.41 -8.36
CA LEU A 130 15.19 -2.19 -7.02
C LEU A 130 14.85 -3.31 -6.04
N LEU A 131 13.61 -3.81 -6.10
CA LEU A 131 13.18 -4.95 -5.31
C LEU A 131 13.93 -6.23 -5.69
N ARG A 132 14.33 -6.38 -6.96
CA ARG A 132 15.19 -7.48 -7.43
C ARG A 132 16.62 -7.44 -6.90
N GLN A 133 17.12 -6.27 -6.48
CA GLN A 133 18.43 -6.12 -5.83
C GLN A 133 18.40 -6.52 -4.35
N SER A 134 17.21 -6.68 -3.77
CA SER A 134 17.08 -7.16 -2.39
C SER A 134 17.20 -8.69 -2.33
N GLU A 135 17.89 -9.20 -1.31
CA GLU A 135 17.94 -10.63 -1.01
C GLU A 135 16.57 -11.21 -0.63
N ALA A 136 15.65 -10.35 -0.19
CA ALA A 136 14.29 -10.70 0.20
C ALA A 136 13.31 -9.55 -0.12
N GLY A 137 13.17 -9.19 -1.39
CA GLY A 137 12.23 -8.15 -1.83
C GLY A 137 10.78 -8.52 -1.52
N ARG A 138 10.01 -7.60 -0.95
CA ARG A 138 8.60 -7.82 -0.58
C ARG A 138 7.73 -6.69 -1.13
N ALA A 139 6.66 -7.05 -1.81
CA ALA A 139 5.64 -6.10 -2.24
C ALA A 139 4.28 -6.53 -1.71
N LEU A 140 3.57 -5.59 -1.08
CA LEU A 140 2.23 -5.77 -0.55
C LEU A 140 1.33 -4.65 -1.07
N LEU A 141 0.35 -4.99 -1.91
CA LEU A 141 -0.63 -4.03 -2.42
C LEU A 141 -1.97 -4.24 -1.72
N LEU A 142 -2.56 -3.14 -1.22
CA LEU A 142 -3.84 -3.22 -0.53
C LEU A 142 -4.99 -3.25 -1.54
N THR A 143 -5.84 -4.27 -1.41
CA THR A 143 -7.07 -4.43 -2.16
C THR A 143 -8.31 -4.21 -1.30
N SER A 144 -9.45 -4.75 -1.68
CA SER A 144 -10.72 -4.69 -0.98
C SER A 144 -11.61 -5.84 -1.44
N VAL A 145 -12.41 -6.38 -0.56
CA VAL A 145 -13.45 -7.39 -0.86
C VAL A 145 -14.33 -7.01 -2.06
N HIS A 146 -14.51 -5.71 -2.31
CA HIS A 146 -15.31 -5.24 -3.45
C HIS A 146 -14.72 -5.61 -4.82
N ALA A 147 -13.45 -5.99 -4.90
CA ALA A 147 -12.85 -6.51 -6.12
C ALA A 147 -13.50 -7.83 -6.56
N GLN A 148 -13.87 -8.68 -5.60
CA GLN A 148 -14.51 -9.99 -5.85
C GLN A 148 -16.03 -9.93 -5.77
N THR A 149 -16.58 -9.21 -4.79
CA THR A 149 -18.04 -9.17 -4.54
C THR A 149 -18.81 -8.30 -5.52
N CYS A 150 -18.17 -7.37 -6.20
CA CYS A 150 -18.79 -6.44 -7.13
C CYS A 150 -20.05 -5.78 -6.56
N THR A 151 -19.98 -5.32 -5.31
CA THR A 151 -21.13 -4.79 -4.56
C THR A 151 -21.75 -3.60 -5.30
N ALA A 152 -23.08 -3.57 -5.37
CA ALA A 152 -23.83 -2.47 -5.99
C ALA A 152 -23.38 -1.11 -5.44
N PHE A 153 -23.28 -0.10 -6.32
CA PHE A 153 -22.79 1.26 -6.06
C PHE A 153 -21.29 1.41 -5.80
N TRP A 154 -20.51 0.32 -5.65
CA TRP A 154 -19.07 0.33 -5.41
C TRP A 154 -18.25 0.18 -6.70
N GLY A 155 -18.81 0.48 -7.86
CA GLY A 155 -18.21 0.19 -9.16
C GLY A 155 -16.75 0.67 -9.31
N LEU A 156 -16.43 1.89 -8.83
CA LEU A 156 -15.04 2.41 -8.89
C LEU A 156 -14.06 1.58 -8.05
N GLN A 157 -14.49 1.13 -6.86
CA GLN A 157 -13.66 0.26 -6.02
C GLN A 157 -13.52 -1.13 -6.66
N SER A 158 -14.63 -1.73 -7.08
CA SER A 158 -14.62 -3.05 -7.71
C SER A 158 -13.70 -3.10 -8.92
N ILE A 159 -13.84 -2.17 -9.85
CA ILE A 159 -13.03 -2.12 -11.08
C ILE A 159 -11.55 -1.85 -10.76
N SER A 160 -11.28 -0.81 -9.97
CA SER A 160 -9.90 -0.42 -9.72
C SER A 160 -9.14 -1.43 -8.85
N LYS A 161 -9.79 -2.04 -7.87
CA LYS A 161 -9.14 -3.06 -7.02
C LYS A 161 -9.00 -4.40 -7.74
N ALA A 162 -9.95 -4.80 -8.59
CA ALA A 162 -9.77 -5.96 -9.47
C ALA A 162 -8.58 -5.77 -10.42
N ALA A 163 -8.40 -4.56 -10.97
CA ALA A 163 -7.22 -4.23 -11.78
C ALA A 163 -5.91 -4.33 -10.97
N VAL A 164 -5.89 -3.84 -9.71
CA VAL A 164 -4.73 -3.99 -8.81
C VAL A 164 -4.44 -5.46 -8.53
N GLU A 165 -5.46 -6.28 -8.29
CA GLU A 165 -5.28 -7.73 -8.05
C GLU A 165 -4.70 -8.45 -9.27
N ALA A 166 -5.26 -8.21 -10.46
CA ALA A 166 -4.75 -8.79 -11.70
C ALA A 166 -3.28 -8.38 -11.92
N MET A 167 -2.96 -7.09 -11.77
CA MET A 167 -1.62 -6.54 -11.93
C MET A 167 -0.62 -7.16 -10.95
N THR A 168 -0.99 -7.26 -9.67
CA THR A 168 -0.15 -7.83 -8.61
C THR A 168 0.13 -9.31 -8.86
N ARG A 169 -0.87 -10.08 -9.26
CA ARG A 169 -0.73 -11.51 -9.58
C ARG A 169 0.14 -11.73 -10.82
N THR A 170 -0.03 -10.90 -11.84
CA THR A 170 0.84 -10.95 -13.04
C THR A 170 2.28 -10.69 -12.66
N TRP A 171 2.54 -9.64 -11.90
CA TRP A 171 3.88 -9.31 -11.42
C TRP A 171 4.50 -10.40 -10.55
N ALA A 172 3.71 -11.03 -9.68
CA ALA A 172 4.14 -12.18 -8.89
C ALA A 172 4.56 -13.38 -9.77
N GLN A 173 3.83 -13.67 -10.86
CA GLN A 173 4.19 -14.72 -11.81
C GLN A 173 5.50 -14.40 -12.57
N GLU A 174 5.67 -13.16 -13.00
CA GLU A 174 6.89 -12.67 -13.68
C GLU A 174 8.13 -12.70 -12.77
N SER A 175 7.91 -12.70 -11.45
CA SER A 175 8.97 -12.68 -10.43
C SER A 175 9.24 -14.05 -9.77
N ARG A 176 8.61 -15.13 -10.24
CA ARG A 176 8.67 -16.48 -9.60
C ARG A 176 10.09 -17.05 -9.42
N GLN A 177 11.02 -16.67 -10.29
CA GLN A 177 12.41 -17.16 -10.25
C GLN A 177 13.35 -16.23 -9.47
N THR A 178 12.79 -15.26 -8.76
CA THR A 178 13.55 -14.31 -7.94
C THR A 178 13.30 -14.53 -6.44
N ALA A 179 14.07 -13.85 -5.59
CA ALA A 179 13.86 -13.83 -4.15
C ALA A 179 12.62 -12.99 -3.72
N MET A 180 11.99 -12.29 -4.66
CA MET A 180 10.83 -11.44 -4.38
C MET A 180 9.59 -12.27 -4.04
N LYS A 181 8.79 -11.72 -3.12
CA LYS A 181 7.41 -12.18 -2.87
C LYS A 181 6.47 -10.99 -2.98
N ILE A 182 5.45 -11.16 -3.79
CA ILE A 182 4.52 -10.10 -4.18
C ILE A 182 3.12 -10.59 -3.87
N ASN A 183 2.44 -9.91 -2.95
CA ASN A 183 1.14 -10.34 -2.45
C ASN A 183 0.15 -9.17 -2.34
N LEU A 184 -1.09 -9.53 -2.11
CA LEU A 184 -2.20 -8.63 -1.83
C LEU A 184 -2.62 -8.75 -0.38
N ALA A 185 -3.20 -7.68 0.17
CA ALA A 185 -3.93 -7.77 1.43
C ALA A 185 -5.26 -7.02 1.34
N ASP A 186 -6.33 -7.66 1.78
CA ASP A 186 -7.57 -6.97 2.12
C ASP A 186 -7.54 -6.62 3.61
N PRO A 187 -7.42 -5.34 3.98
CA PRO A 187 -7.39 -4.92 5.37
C PRO A 187 -8.75 -5.07 6.07
N GLY A 188 -9.81 -5.35 5.33
CA GLY A 188 -11.18 -5.35 5.83
C GLY A 188 -11.66 -3.98 6.33
N PRO A 189 -12.86 -3.92 6.95
CA PRO A 189 -13.35 -2.72 7.59
C PRO A 189 -12.36 -2.19 8.64
N THR A 190 -11.98 -0.92 8.51
CA THR A 190 -10.98 -0.27 9.39
C THR A 190 -11.39 1.17 9.66
N ARG A 191 -11.19 1.66 10.88
CA ARG A 191 -11.52 3.03 11.32
C ARG A 191 -10.64 4.06 10.62
N THR A 192 -11.01 4.42 9.39
CA THR A 192 -10.28 5.38 8.55
C THR A 192 -11.21 6.45 7.99
N GLY A 193 -10.66 7.59 7.57
CA GLY A 193 -11.44 8.62 6.88
C GLY A 193 -12.06 8.15 5.55
N LEU A 194 -11.47 7.14 4.89
CA LEU A 194 -12.07 6.53 3.71
C LEU A 194 -13.32 5.73 4.10
N ARG A 195 -13.25 4.93 5.16
CA ARG A 195 -14.38 4.13 5.66
C ARG A 195 -15.52 5.02 6.15
N ALA A 196 -15.22 6.08 6.89
CA ALA A 196 -16.23 7.04 7.37
C ALA A 196 -16.98 7.73 6.21
N LYS A 197 -16.30 7.98 5.08
CA LYS A 197 -16.97 8.52 3.87
C LYS A 197 -17.82 7.47 3.16
N ALA A 198 -17.37 6.23 3.14
CA ALA A 198 -18.10 5.14 2.47
C ALA A 198 -19.34 4.68 3.26
N MET A 199 -19.26 4.69 4.58
CA MET A 199 -20.26 4.16 5.50
C MET A 199 -20.53 5.16 6.64
N PRO A 200 -21.17 6.31 6.34
CA PRO A 200 -21.31 7.41 7.31
C PRO A 200 -22.22 7.07 8.52
N GLY A 201 -23.02 6.01 8.43
CA GLY A 201 -23.86 5.54 9.53
C GLY A 201 -23.23 4.43 10.39
N GLU A 202 -22.00 4.02 10.08
CA GLU A 202 -21.30 2.99 10.85
C GLU A 202 -20.64 3.58 12.09
N LEU A 203 -20.79 2.93 13.23
CA LEU A 203 -20.21 3.37 14.49
C LEU A 203 -18.68 3.11 14.48
N PRO A 204 -17.86 4.16 14.60
CA PRO A 204 -16.40 4.01 14.51
C PRO A 204 -15.78 3.12 15.58
N GLU A 205 -16.42 3.01 16.75
CA GLU A 205 -15.98 2.16 17.87
C GLU A 205 -16.08 0.67 17.57
N ASN A 206 -16.90 0.26 16.60
CA ASN A 206 -17.03 -1.13 16.17
C ASN A 206 -15.93 -1.54 15.17
N LEU A 207 -15.09 -0.60 14.75
CA LEU A 207 -14.06 -0.82 13.77
C LEU A 207 -12.67 -0.92 14.42
N PRO A 208 -11.81 -1.85 13.96
CA PRO A 208 -10.43 -1.91 14.41
C PRO A 208 -9.69 -0.61 14.06
N GLN A 209 -8.82 -0.20 14.97
CA GLN A 209 -7.94 0.95 14.75
C GLN A 209 -6.92 0.65 13.63
N PRO A 210 -6.53 1.65 12.83
CA PRO A 210 -5.49 1.47 11.80
C PRO A 210 -4.18 0.88 12.36
N ALA A 211 -3.82 1.20 13.60
CA ALA A 211 -2.62 0.67 14.23
C ALA A 211 -2.70 -0.87 14.43
N ALA A 212 -3.84 -1.38 14.89
CA ALA A 212 -4.04 -2.82 15.05
C ALA A 212 -4.01 -3.53 13.69
N VAL A 213 -4.66 -2.96 12.67
CA VAL A 213 -4.64 -3.50 11.32
C VAL A 213 -3.22 -3.52 10.74
N ALA A 214 -2.45 -2.45 10.90
CA ALA A 214 -1.05 -2.39 10.47
C ALA A 214 -0.21 -3.49 11.13
N THR A 215 -0.38 -3.71 12.45
CA THR A 215 0.33 -4.78 13.18
C THR A 215 0.04 -6.17 12.60
N GLU A 216 -1.20 -6.43 12.17
CA GLU A 216 -1.58 -7.70 11.53
C GLU A 216 -1.04 -7.84 10.09
N LEU A 217 -0.78 -6.72 9.39
CA LEU A 217 -0.27 -6.73 8.01
C LEU A 217 1.27 -6.75 7.93
N LEU A 218 1.99 -6.26 8.94
CA LEU A 218 3.46 -6.21 8.93
C LEU A 218 4.14 -7.58 8.73
N PRO A 219 3.65 -8.69 9.31
CA PRO A 219 4.23 -10.00 9.05
C PRO A 219 4.28 -10.38 7.58
N LEU A 220 3.37 -9.84 6.73
CA LEU A 220 3.28 -10.15 5.30
C LEU A 220 4.44 -9.57 4.47
N VAL A 221 5.26 -8.70 5.06
CA VAL A 221 6.44 -8.10 4.39
C VAL A 221 7.77 -8.52 5.06
N LYS A 222 7.73 -9.49 5.96
CA LYS A 222 8.94 -10.07 6.56
C LYS A 222 9.75 -10.89 5.54
N PRO A 223 11.08 -11.01 5.73
CA PRO A 223 11.95 -11.77 4.82
C PRO A 223 11.60 -13.25 4.67
N ASP A 224 10.98 -13.84 5.68
CA ASP A 224 10.65 -15.26 5.77
C ASP A 224 9.28 -15.63 5.12
N VAL A 225 8.53 -14.65 4.63
CA VAL A 225 7.27 -14.89 3.88
C VAL A 225 7.55 -15.72 2.64
N GLN A 226 6.81 -16.84 2.49
CA GLN A 226 6.94 -17.77 1.36
C GLN A 226 5.84 -17.59 0.32
N GLU A 227 4.69 -17.05 0.71
CA GLU A 227 3.54 -16.81 -0.16
C GLU A 227 3.91 -15.84 -1.28
N ASN A 228 3.42 -16.13 -2.49
CA ASN A 228 3.62 -15.30 -3.67
C ASN A 228 2.39 -15.35 -4.59
N GLY A 229 1.89 -14.19 -4.98
CA GLY A 229 0.71 -14.04 -5.84
C GLY A 229 -0.61 -14.35 -5.13
N LYS A 230 -0.63 -14.30 -3.79
CA LYS A 230 -1.82 -14.60 -2.97
C LYS A 230 -2.43 -13.33 -2.36
N LEU A 231 -3.67 -13.45 -1.95
CA LEU A 231 -4.40 -12.46 -1.16
C LEU A 231 -4.44 -12.90 0.30
N PHE A 232 -3.96 -12.06 1.21
CA PHE A 232 -4.22 -12.21 2.63
C PHE A 232 -5.53 -11.50 2.98
N ASP A 233 -6.52 -12.25 3.42
CA ASP A 233 -7.75 -11.70 4.00
C ASP A 233 -7.55 -11.54 5.52
N ARG A 234 -7.46 -10.29 5.97
CA ARG A 234 -7.25 -9.98 7.39
C ARG A 234 -8.43 -10.42 8.26
N VAL A 235 -9.64 -10.46 7.74
CA VAL A 235 -10.83 -10.80 8.55
C VAL A 235 -10.82 -12.29 8.88
N SER A 236 -10.56 -13.15 7.90
CA SER A 236 -10.39 -14.59 8.13
C SER A 236 -8.99 -14.96 8.65
N ARG A 237 -8.01 -14.05 8.52
CA ARG A 237 -6.58 -14.28 8.82
C ARG A 237 -5.96 -15.40 8.01
N ASP A 238 -6.39 -15.52 6.77
CA ASP A 238 -5.96 -16.62 5.91
C ASP A 238 -5.47 -16.12 4.54
N TRP A 239 -4.64 -16.95 3.90
CA TRP A 239 -4.20 -16.74 2.53
C TRP A 239 -5.18 -17.35 1.55
N VAL A 240 -5.73 -16.52 0.68
CA VAL A 240 -6.68 -16.92 -0.36
C VAL A 240 -5.99 -16.95 -1.73
N SER A 241 -6.25 -17.97 -2.51
CA SER A 241 -5.90 -18.02 -3.93
C SER A 241 -7.04 -17.37 -4.73
N LEU A 242 -6.72 -16.37 -5.56
CA LEU A 242 -7.66 -15.65 -6.43
C LEU A 242 -7.72 -16.29 -7.82
#